data_6c15ec6ccc9398dd46af1ee102163a40
#
_entry.id   6c15ec6ccc9398dd46af1ee102163a40
#
_cell.length_a   1.000
_cell.length_b   1.000
_cell.length_c   1.000
_cell.angle_alpha   90.00
_cell.angle_beta   90.00
_cell.angle_gamma   90.00
#
_symmetry.space_group_name_H-M   'P 1'
#
loop_
_entity.id
_entity.type
_entity.pdbx_description
1 polymer ?
#
loop_
_entity_poly.entity_id
_entity_poly.type
_entity_poly.pdbx_seq_one_letter_code
_entity_poly.pdbx_strand_id
1 'polypeptide(L)'
;MDSSMFGYFFWGFLIVYAIVMLIVSPKKVSVGGFFRGEDKLGRAVSPGMLTASIFVSWIQAKSVMNCTNLGAEYGIVGGIAYASYWLALPVAGIVMYRLRVKYGAKGIISFLQSNYGKAASIAFSAAILIRLYNEVWSNSSVVGGFYGESGSFMFVAAALFFTTVTLIYSCRGGMRASLVTDTLQFFLFVAVALVVVFMVVPAFPIADYATSST
;
A
#
# COMPACT_ATOMS: atom_id res chain seq x y z
N MET A 1 -13.12 -23.33 15.86
CA MET A 1 -13.56 -23.09 14.49
C MET A 1 -12.77 -24.06 13.62
N ASP A 2 -13.43 -24.91 12.84
CA ASP A 2 -12.73 -25.88 11.99
C ASP A 2 -11.88 -25.17 10.96
N SER A 3 -10.70 -25.71 10.66
CA SER A 3 -9.76 -25.14 9.68
C SER A 3 -10.37 -24.91 8.30
N SER A 4 -11.35 -25.73 7.93
CA SER A 4 -12.13 -25.61 6.70
C SER A 4 -13.05 -24.37 6.69
N MET A 5 -13.73 -24.06 7.80
CA MET A 5 -14.57 -22.86 7.92
C MET A 5 -13.74 -21.56 7.80
N PHE A 6 -12.55 -21.57 8.37
CA PHE A 6 -11.62 -20.43 8.27
C PHE A 6 -11.22 -20.20 6.80
N GLY A 7 -10.91 -21.27 6.07
CA GLY A 7 -10.57 -21.18 4.65
C GLY A 7 -11.71 -20.60 3.80
N TYR A 8 -12.96 -21.05 3.98
CA TYR A 8 -14.11 -20.50 3.28
C TYR A 8 -14.38 -19.03 3.58
N PHE A 9 -14.18 -18.61 4.83
CA PHE A 9 -14.30 -17.22 5.24
C PHE A 9 -13.27 -16.33 4.50
N PHE A 10 -12.00 -16.74 4.46
CA PHE A 10 -10.97 -15.97 3.77
C PHE A 10 -11.20 -15.88 2.26
N TRP A 11 -11.58 -16.96 1.61
CA TRP A 11 -11.93 -16.94 0.19
C TRP A 11 -13.17 -16.07 -0.09
N GLY A 12 -14.20 -16.18 0.74
CA GLY A 12 -15.38 -15.32 0.68
C GLY A 12 -15.01 -13.84 0.80
N PHE A 13 -14.17 -13.49 1.77
CA PHE A 13 -13.67 -12.13 1.94
C PHE A 13 -12.90 -11.64 0.70
N LEU A 14 -11.98 -12.43 0.17
CA LEU A 14 -11.19 -12.06 -1.00
C LEU A 14 -12.07 -11.83 -2.25
N ILE A 15 -13.07 -12.68 -2.46
CA ILE A 15 -14.02 -12.53 -3.56
C ILE A 15 -14.88 -11.27 -3.41
N VAL A 16 -15.44 -11.04 -2.21
CA VAL A 16 -16.23 -9.84 -1.93
C VAL A 16 -15.37 -8.58 -2.12
N TYR A 17 -14.15 -8.58 -1.59
CA TYR A 17 -13.20 -7.51 -1.79
C TYR A 17 -12.95 -7.25 -3.28
N ALA A 18 -12.67 -8.29 -4.07
CA ALA A 18 -12.46 -8.18 -5.52
C ALA A 18 -13.66 -7.57 -6.24
N ILE A 19 -14.87 -8.03 -5.92
CA ILE A 19 -16.12 -7.50 -6.50
C ILE A 19 -16.28 -6.02 -6.16
N VAL A 20 -16.10 -5.64 -4.90
CA VAL A 20 -16.22 -4.25 -4.45
C VAL A 20 -15.22 -3.37 -5.18
N MET A 21 -13.93 -3.77 -5.26
CA MET A 21 -12.89 -3.01 -5.96
C MET A 21 -13.18 -2.83 -7.45
N LEU A 22 -13.68 -3.86 -8.12
CA LEU A 22 -14.05 -3.80 -9.54
C LEU A 22 -15.30 -2.94 -9.79
N ILE A 23 -16.25 -2.88 -8.84
CA ILE A 23 -17.45 -2.04 -8.95
C ILE A 23 -17.11 -0.57 -8.69
N VAL A 24 -16.35 -0.29 -7.64
CA VAL A 24 -15.98 1.07 -7.22
C VAL A 24 -14.99 1.70 -8.19
N SER A 25 -14.14 0.90 -8.82
CA SER A 25 -13.17 1.38 -9.79
C SER A 25 -13.85 1.96 -11.04
N PRO A 26 -13.46 3.18 -11.49
CA PRO A 26 -14.00 3.78 -12.69
C PRO A 26 -13.67 2.93 -13.93
N LYS A 27 -14.70 2.61 -14.72
CA LYS A 27 -14.58 1.75 -15.92
C LYS A 27 -14.06 2.52 -17.15
N LYS A 28 -14.29 3.82 -17.21
CA LYS A 28 -13.86 4.71 -18.30
C LYS A 28 -13.32 5.99 -17.68
N VAL A 29 -12.11 6.35 -18.06
CA VAL A 29 -11.42 7.57 -17.61
C VAL A 29 -10.84 8.31 -18.82
N SER A 30 -10.71 9.64 -18.70
CA SER A 30 -9.98 10.45 -19.66
C SER A 30 -8.47 10.16 -19.57
N VAL A 31 -7.70 10.64 -20.55
CA VAL A 31 -6.23 10.57 -20.49
C VAL A 31 -5.69 11.26 -19.25
N GLY A 32 -6.27 12.41 -18.86
CA GLY A 32 -5.92 13.09 -17.61
C GLY A 32 -6.30 12.29 -16.38
N GLY A 33 -7.47 11.62 -16.38
CA GLY A 33 -7.88 10.71 -15.32
C GLY A 33 -6.94 9.50 -15.19
N PHE A 34 -6.50 8.94 -16.32
CA PHE A 34 -5.61 7.78 -16.32
C PHE A 34 -4.21 8.10 -15.78
N PHE A 35 -3.59 9.19 -16.24
CA PHE A 35 -2.20 9.51 -15.87
C PHE A 35 -2.05 10.50 -14.71
N ARG A 36 -3.05 11.35 -14.44
CA ARG A 36 -2.99 12.40 -13.41
C ARG A 36 -4.06 12.26 -12.33
N GLY A 37 -4.96 11.29 -12.46
CA GLY A 37 -6.03 11.06 -11.50
C GLY A 37 -7.17 12.07 -11.55
N GLU A 38 -7.23 12.91 -12.59
CA GLU A 38 -8.29 13.92 -12.77
C GLU A 38 -9.70 13.30 -12.74
N ASP A 39 -10.67 14.05 -12.25
CA ASP A 39 -12.06 13.62 -12.25
C ASP A 39 -12.69 13.72 -13.66
N LYS A 40 -13.97 13.36 -13.79
CA LYS A 40 -14.69 13.42 -15.06
C LYS A 40 -14.83 14.84 -15.62
N LEU A 41 -14.66 15.86 -14.78
CA LEU A 41 -14.73 17.28 -15.15
C LEU A 41 -13.32 17.89 -15.37
N GLY A 42 -12.27 17.06 -15.38
CA GLY A 42 -10.88 17.52 -15.54
C GLY A 42 -10.29 18.20 -14.31
N ARG A 43 -10.96 18.11 -13.15
CA ARG A 43 -10.45 18.73 -11.91
C ARG A 43 -9.34 17.87 -11.30
N ALA A 44 -8.35 18.53 -10.71
CA ALA A 44 -7.27 17.87 -10.00
C ALA A 44 -7.77 17.04 -8.81
N VAL A 45 -6.95 16.09 -8.41
CA VAL A 45 -7.20 15.24 -7.22
C VAL A 45 -7.35 16.10 -5.98
N SER A 46 -8.37 15.84 -5.16
CA SER A 46 -8.54 16.54 -3.89
C SER A 46 -7.40 16.19 -2.90
N PRO A 47 -6.96 17.14 -2.05
CA PRO A 47 -5.93 16.86 -1.06
C PRO A 47 -6.26 15.67 -0.14
N GLY A 48 -7.52 15.54 0.29
CA GLY A 48 -7.95 14.42 1.15
C GLY A 48 -7.81 13.07 0.46
N MET A 49 -8.23 12.94 -0.81
CA MET A 49 -8.07 11.71 -1.59
C MET A 49 -6.58 11.38 -1.81
N LEU A 50 -5.76 12.40 -2.08
CA LEU A 50 -4.32 12.20 -2.25
C LEU A 50 -3.66 11.74 -0.95
N THR A 51 -4.03 12.36 0.18
CA THR A 51 -3.52 11.96 1.51
C THR A 51 -3.92 10.53 1.85
N ALA A 52 -5.18 10.15 1.63
CA ALA A 52 -5.65 8.78 1.86
C ALA A 52 -4.89 7.77 0.99
N SER A 53 -4.68 8.07 -0.29
CA SER A 53 -3.93 7.20 -1.20
C SER A 53 -2.47 7.06 -0.78
N ILE A 54 -1.78 8.16 -0.45
CA ILE A 54 -0.39 8.12 0.03
C ILE A 54 -0.30 7.29 1.31
N PHE A 55 -1.22 7.49 2.26
CA PHE A 55 -1.24 6.75 3.51
C PHE A 55 -1.38 5.23 3.28
N VAL A 56 -2.37 4.81 2.48
CA VAL A 56 -2.61 3.39 2.19
C VAL A 56 -1.47 2.77 1.39
N SER A 57 -0.87 3.52 0.45
CA SER A 57 0.26 3.03 -0.33
C SER A 57 1.49 2.67 0.53
N TRP A 58 1.57 3.18 1.76
CA TRP A 58 2.63 2.84 2.71
C TRP A 58 2.21 1.75 3.70
N ILE A 59 0.91 1.61 3.98
CA ILE A 59 0.38 0.54 4.83
C ILE A 59 -0.04 -0.63 3.94
N GLN A 60 0.92 -1.41 3.54
CA GLN A 60 0.70 -2.62 2.75
C GLN A 60 0.61 -3.85 3.66
N ALA A 61 0.10 -4.97 3.11
CA ALA A 61 -0.03 -6.23 3.85
C ALA A 61 1.30 -6.66 4.50
N LYS A 62 2.42 -6.54 3.77
CA LYS A 62 3.76 -6.84 4.31
C LYS A 62 4.18 -5.90 5.44
N SER A 63 3.72 -4.64 5.44
CA SER A 63 4.09 -3.68 6.49
C SER A 63 3.49 -4.06 7.83
N VAL A 64 2.23 -4.49 7.83
CA VAL A 64 1.54 -5.00 9.02
C VAL A 64 2.24 -6.25 9.52
N MET A 65 2.52 -7.22 8.63
CA MET A 65 3.19 -8.47 8.99
C MET A 65 4.59 -8.22 9.57
N ASN A 66 5.40 -7.38 8.94
CA ASN A 66 6.75 -7.08 9.41
C ASN A 66 6.73 -6.36 10.76
N CYS A 67 5.82 -5.40 10.96
CA CYS A 67 5.68 -4.72 12.23
C CYS A 67 5.30 -5.70 13.36
N THR A 68 4.36 -6.61 13.07
CA THR A 68 3.93 -7.64 14.03
C THR A 68 5.06 -8.61 14.37
N ASN A 69 5.79 -9.09 13.37
CA ASN A 69 6.90 -10.03 13.59
C ASN A 69 8.04 -9.38 14.40
N LEU A 70 8.44 -8.15 14.05
CA LEU A 70 9.45 -7.43 14.81
C LEU A 70 8.98 -7.07 16.22
N GLY A 71 7.68 -6.75 16.38
CA GLY A 71 7.08 -6.54 17.69
C GLY A 71 7.06 -7.81 18.55
N ALA A 72 6.82 -8.97 17.95
CA ALA A 72 6.86 -10.27 18.62
C ALA A 72 8.28 -10.69 19.03
N GLU A 73 9.29 -10.36 18.19
CA GLU A 73 10.69 -10.76 18.42
C GLU A 73 11.43 -9.80 19.35
N TYR A 74 11.21 -8.48 19.20
CA TYR A 74 11.99 -7.44 19.89
C TYR A 74 11.10 -6.50 20.75
N GLY A 75 9.86 -6.89 21.02
CA GLY A 75 8.92 -6.08 21.80
C GLY A 75 8.59 -4.73 21.13
N ILE A 76 8.26 -3.75 21.96
CA ILE A 76 7.89 -2.41 21.51
C ILE A 76 8.99 -1.72 20.69
N VAL A 77 10.26 -2.03 20.98
CA VAL A 77 11.42 -1.48 20.27
C VAL A 77 11.42 -1.89 18.81
N GLY A 78 11.12 -3.17 18.52
CA GLY A 78 11.00 -3.68 17.16
C GLY A 78 9.87 -3.00 16.36
N GLY A 79 8.72 -2.82 17.00
CA GLY A 79 7.59 -2.09 16.42
C GLY A 79 7.91 -0.63 16.11
N ILE A 80 8.53 0.09 17.04
CA ILE A 80 8.95 1.50 16.86
C ILE A 80 10.05 1.60 15.80
N ALA A 81 11.02 0.71 15.79
CA ALA A 81 12.09 0.69 14.78
C ALA A 81 11.50 0.53 13.37
N TYR A 82 10.52 -0.35 13.19
CA TYR A 82 9.83 -0.46 11.90
C TYR A 82 8.98 0.79 11.59
N ALA A 83 8.27 1.33 12.57
CA ALA A 83 7.46 2.53 12.39
C ALA A 83 8.31 3.75 12.00
N SER A 84 9.57 3.83 12.43
CA SER A 84 10.48 4.93 12.06
C SER A 84 10.73 5.04 10.55
N TYR A 85 10.55 3.94 9.79
CA TYR A 85 10.60 3.95 8.32
C TYR A 85 9.59 4.94 7.70
N TRP A 86 8.50 5.23 8.39
CA TRP A 86 7.46 6.16 7.92
C TRP A 86 7.90 7.62 7.94
N LEU A 87 8.97 7.95 8.66
CA LEU A 87 9.61 9.27 8.60
C LEU A 87 10.17 9.58 7.20
N ALA A 88 10.31 8.57 6.34
CA ALA A 88 10.64 8.79 4.94
C ALA A 88 9.59 9.63 4.18
N LEU A 89 8.30 9.59 4.59
CA LEU A 89 7.23 10.37 3.95
C LEU A 89 7.41 11.87 4.07
N PRO A 90 7.60 12.46 5.28
CA PRO A 90 7.91 13.88 5.42
C PRO A 90 9.17 14.28 4.65
N VAL A 91 10.22 13.47 4.69
CA VAL A 91 11.46 13.74 3.95
C VAL A 91 11.21 13.77 2.44
N ALA A 92 10.50 12.76 1.90
CA ALA A 92 10.12 12.74 0.50
C ALA A 92 9.26 13.95 0.12
N GLY A 93 8.32 14.35 0.98
CA GLY A 93 7.51 15.57 0.81
C GLY A 93 8.34 16.83 0.70
N ILE A 94 9.32 17.02 1.60
CA ILE A 94 10.24 18.15 1.57
C ILE A 94 11.08 18.15 0.29
N VAL A 95 11.61 17.00 -0.10
CA VAL A 95 12.39 16.86 -1.34
C VAL A 95 11.55 17.23 -2.55
N MET A 96 10.34 16.68 -2.68
CA MET A 96 9.43 16.95 -3.79
C MET A 96 8.97 18.42 -3.83
N TYR A 97 8.69 19.01 -2.67
CA TYR A 97 8.38 20.43 -2.58
C TYR A 97 9.53 21.31 -3.08
N ARG A 98 10.76 21.04 -2.63
CA ARG A 98 11.95 21.77 -3.08
C ARG A 98 12.18 21.60 -4.58
N LEU A 99 12.05 20.39 -5.11
CA LEU A 99 12.19 20.14 -6.54
C LEU A 99 11.21 20.95 -7.38
N ARG A 100 9.96 21.05 -6.94
CA ARG A 100 8.94 21.79 -7.68
C ARG A 100 9.02 23.30 -7.50
N VAL A 101 9.18 23.76 -6.26
CA VAL A 101 9.13 25.21 -5.93
C VAL A 101 10.47 25.89 -6.16
N LYS A 102 11.56 25.28 -5.70
CA LYS A 102 12.90 25.90 -5.80
C LYS A 102 13.55 25.70 -7.17
N TYR A 103 13.40 24.50 -7.74
CA TYR A 103 14.07 24.15 -9.01
C TYR A 103 13.12 24.13 -10.21
N GLY A 104 11.82 24.37 -10.03
CA GLY A 104 10.83 24.39 -11.12
C GLY A 104 10.71 23.07 -11.89
N ALA A 105 11.19 21.96 -11.31
CA ALA A 105 11.22 20.68 -11.97
C ALA A 105 9.80 20.06 -12.04
N LYS A 106 9.44 19.54 -13.21
CA LYS A 106 8.16 18.86 -13.42
C LYS A 106 8.07 17.53 -12.66
N GLY A 107 9.21 16.90 -12.37
CA GLY A 107 9.32 15.65 -11.63
C GLY A 107 10.79 15.27 -11.41
N ILE A 108 11.03 14.25 -10.57
CA ILE A 108 12.39 13.84 -10.20
C ILE A 108 13.19 13.32 -11.41
N ILE A 109 12.56 12.58 -12.32
CA ILE A 109 13.24 12.03 -13.52
C ILE A 109 13.71 13.16 -14.41
N SER A 110 12.86 14.17 -14.67
CA SER A 110 13.24 15.34 -15.49
C SER A 110 14.32 16.16 -14.83
N PHE A 111 14.29 16.30 -13.50
CA PHE A 111 15.33 16.97 -12.75
C PHE A 111 16.68 16.24 -12.85
N LEU A 112 16.69 14.93 -12.69
CA LEU A 112 17.90 14.12 -12.81
C LEU A 112 18.46 14.17 -14.21
N GLN A 113 17.60 14.10 -15.24
CA GLN A 113 18.03 14.18 -16.63
C GLN A 113 18.66 15.53 -16.97
N SER A 114 18.07 16.63 -16.50
CA SER A 114 18.58 17.98 -16.80
C SER A 114 19.85 18.34 -16.07
N ASN A 115 20.06 17.83 -14.84
CA ASN A 115 21.21 18.20 -14.02
C ASN A 115 22.35 17.17 -14.05
N TYR A 116 22.04 15.89 -14.26
CA TYR A 116 23.00 14.79 -14.18
C TYR A 116 23.04 13.91 -15.44
N GLY A 117 22.26 14.28 -16.46
CA GLY A 117 22.24 13.60 -17.74
C GLY A 117 21.37 12.35 -17.83
N LYS A 118 21.29 11.78 -19.04
CA LYS A 118 20.41 10.66 -19.37
C LYS A 118 20.74 9.38 -18.58
N ALA A 119 22.03 9.13 -18.30
CA ALA A 119 22.46 7.95 -17.55
C ALA A 119 21.87 7.93 -16.13
N ALA A 120 21.87 9.07 -15.42
CA ALA A 120 21.29 9.19 -14.10
C ALA A 120 19.77 8.94 -14.08
N SER A 121 19.04 9.46 -15.07
CA SER A 121 17.61 9.22 -15.19
C SER A 121 17.28 7.76 -15.51
N ILE A 122 18.06 7.09 -16.32
CA ILE A 122 17.90 5.66 -16.63
C ILE A 122 18.19 4.81 -15.39
N ALA A 123 19.30 5.05 -14.70
CA ALA A 123 19.66 4.32 -13.47
C ALA A 123 18.58 4.47 -12.40
N PHE A 124 18.07 5.68 -12.18
CA PHE A 124 16.99 5.93 -11.25
C PHE A 124 15.68 5.24 -11.65
N SER A 125 15.33 5.26 -12.94
CA SER A 125 14.15 4.57 -13.45
C SER A 125 14.26 3.05 -13.29
N ALA A 126 15.44 2.47 -13.53
CA ALA A 126 15.69 1.06 -13.30
C ALA A 126 15.53 0.69 -11.82
N ALA A 127 16.09 1.49 -10.91
CA ALA A 127 15.92 1.29 -9.47
C ALA A 127 14.44 1.33 -9.05
N ILE A 128 13.64 2.27 -9.59
CA ILE A 128 12.19 2.33 -9.35
C ILE A 128 11.49 1.07 -9.87
N LEU A 129 11.82 0.59 -11.06
CA LEU A 129 11.21 -0.62 -11.61
C LEU A 129 11.50 -1.85 -10.76
N ILE A 130 12.74 -2.03 -10.30
CA ILE A 130 13.11 -3.10 -9.37
C ILE A 130 12.32 -2.98 -8.06
N ARG A 131 12.18 -1.77 -7.54
CA ARG A 131 11.41 -1.51 -6.32
C ARG A 131 9.93 -1.85 -6.49
N LEU A 132 9.31 -1.45 -7.60
CA LEU A 132 7.91 -1.77 -7.92
C LEU A 132 7.69 -3.28 -8.06
N TYR A 133 8.61 -3.98 -8.74
CA TYR A 133 8.56 -5.44 -8.82
C TYR A 133 8.58 -6.09 -7.44
N ASN A 134 9.50 -5.65 -6.56
CA ASN A 134 9.58 -6.13 -5.20
C ASN A 134 8.29 -5.86 -4.40
N GLU A 135 7.65 -4.70 -4.61
CA GLU A 135 6.37 -4.38 -3.94
C GLU A 135 5.26 -5.32 -4.37
N VAL A 136 5.10 -5.57 -5.67
CA VAL A 136 4.07 -6.49 -6.17
C VAL A 136 4.32 -7.90 -5.63
N TRP A 137 5.55 -8.40 -5.78
CA TRP A 137 5.95 -9.72 -5.32
C TRP A 137 5.68 -9.93 -3.82
N SER A 138 6.22 -9.04 -2.99
CA SER A 138 6.16 -9.20 -1.53
C SER A 138 4.72 -9.10 -0.98
N ASN A 139 3.90 -8.20 -1.51
CA ASN A 139 2.51 -8.09 -1.06
C ASN A 139 1.66 -9.27 -1.53
N SER A 140 1.85 -9.74 -2.75
CA SER A 140 1.15 -10.94 -3.26
C SER A 140 1.54 -12.18 -2.46
N SER A 141 2.80 -12.31 -2.06
CA SER A 141 3.29 -13.40 -1.22
C SER A 141 2.67 -13.38 0.18
N VAL A 142 2.53 -12.21 0.80
CA VAL A 142 1.85 -12.10 2.11
C VAL A 142 0.38 -12.50 1.98
N VAL A 143 -0.33 -12.02 0.95
CA VAL A 143 -1.71 -12.46 0.71
C VAL A 143 -1.78 -13.96 0.51
N GLY A 144 -0.92 -14.53 -0.32
CA GLY A 144 -0.85 -15.98 -0.52
C GLY A 144 -0.65 -16.77 0.77
N GLY A 145 0.20 -16.25 1.68
CA GLY A 145 0.51 -16.86 2.97
C GLY A 145 -0.68 -17.00 3.93
N PHE A 146 -1.74 -16.22 3.76
CA PHE A 146 -2.99 -16.41 4.51
C PHE A 146 -3.83 -17.59 4.00
N TYR A 147 -3.56 -18.11 2.81
CA TYR A 147 -4.34 -19.15 2.15
C TYR A 147 -3.63 -20.50 2.09
N GLY A 148 -2.32 -20.54 2.31
CA GLY A 148 -1.56 -21.78 2.31
C GLY A 148 -0.08 -21.58 2.52
N GLU A 149 0.63 -22.69 2.71
CA GLU A 149 2.09 -22.69 2.81
C GLU A 149 2.75 -22.18 1.51
N SER A 150 3.89 -21.53 1.66
CA SER A 150 4.63 -20.96 0.53
C SER A 150 4.88 -22.01 -0.57
N GLY A 151 4.47 -21.70 -1.78
CA GLY A 151 4.55 -22.58 -2.95
C GLY A 151 3.40 -23.59 -3.10
N SER A 152 2.47 -23.69 -2.15
CA SER A 152 1.27 -24.52 -2.29
C SER A 152 0.33 -23.99 -3.38
N PHE A 153 -0.56 -24.85 -3.89
CA PHE A 153 -1.56 -24.45 -4.88
C PHE A 153 -2.44 -23.29 -4.37
N MET A 154 -2.89 -23.34 -3.11
CA MET A 154 -3.73 -22.31 -2.52
C MET A 154 -3.00 -20.98 -2.36
N PHE A 155 -1.73 -21.02 -1.95
CA PHE A 155 -0.87 -19.84 -1.90
C PHE A 155 -0.77 -19.17 -3.28
N VAL A 156 -0.42 -19.94 -4.30
CA VAL A 156 -0.25 -19.41 -5.67
C VAL A 156 -1.58 -18.89 -6.23
N ALA A 157 -2.66 -19.64 -6.04
CA ALA A 157 -3.98 -19.27 -6.52
C ALA A 157 -4.46 -17.94 -5.90
N ALA A 158 -4.32 -17.76 -4.59
CA ALA A 158 -4.71 -16.53 -3.90
C ALA A 158 -3.83 -15.34 -4.33
N ALA A 159 -2.52 -15.51 -4.40
CA ALA A 159 -1.58 -14.48 -4.85
C ALA A 159 -1.87 -14.03 -6.29
N LEU A 160 -2.10 -14.97 -7.21
CA LEU A 160 -2.44 -14.67 -8.59
C LEU A 160 -3.81 -14.01 -8.72
N PHE A 161 -4.81 -14.50 -7.98
CA PHE A 161 -6.15 -13.90 -7.99
C PHE A 161 -6.12 -12.44 -7.55
N PHE A 162 -5.49 -12.16 -6.40
CA PHE A 162 -5.34 -10.80 -5.87
C PHE A 162 -4.60 -9.88 -6.85
N THR A 163 -3.47 -10.34 -7.38
CA THR A 163 -2.66 -9.58 -8.34
C THR A 163 -3.42 -9.29 -9.63
N THR A 164 -4.15 -10.30 -10.15
CA THR A 164 -4.94 -10.15 -11.38
C THR A 164 -6.08 -9.15 -11.21
N VAL A 165 -6.81 -9.19 -10.09
CA VAL A 165 -7.87 -8.23 -9.79
C VAL A 165 -7.30 -6.81 -9.74
N THR A 166 -6.17 -6.62 -9.04
CA THR A 166 -5.47 -5.33 -8.95
C THR A 166 -5.04 -4.83 -10.31
N LEU A 167 -4.48 -5.70 -11.14
CA LEU A 167 -4.08 -5.37 -12.51
C LEU A 167 -5.28 -4.95 -13.37
N ILE A 168 -6.39 -5.68 -13.29
CA ILE A 168 -7.59 -5.38 -14.08
C ILE A 168 -8.11 -3.97 -13.79
N TYR A 169 -8.32 -3.60 -12.53
CA TYR A 169 -8.87 -2.27 -12.23
C TYR A 169 -7.84 -1.16 -12.50
N SER A 170 -6.55 -1.42 -12.26
CA SER A 170 -5.47 -0.45 -12.53
C SER A 170 -5.30 -0.19 -14.04
N CYS A 171 -5.34 -1.24 -14.88
CA CYS A 171 -5.28 -1.07 -16.33
C CYS A 171 -6.52 -0.39 -16.92
N ARG A 172 -7.71 -0.55 -16.29
CA ARG A 172 -8.95 0.11 -16.74
C ARG A 172 -9.04 1.58 -16.37
N GLY A 173 -8.61 1.93 -15.19
CA GLY A 173 -8.83 3.26 -14.64
C GLY A 173 -7.58 4.04 -14.27
N GLY A 174 -6.38 3.46 -14.43
CA GLY A 174 -5.11 4.12 -14.17
C GLY A 174 -5.03 4.73 -12.77
N MET A 175 -4.40 5.89 -12.68
CA MET A 175 -4.24 6.65 -11.43
C MET A 175 -5.58 6.96 -10.76
N ARG A 176 -6.63 7.27 -11.54
CA ARG A 176 -7.95 7.56 -10.97
C ARG A 176 -8.55 6.35 -10.27
N ALA A 177 -8.41 5.16 -10.83
CA ALA A 177 -8.88 3.93 -10.19
C ALA A 177 -8.12 3.66 -8.90
N SER A 178 -6.79 3.76 -8.90
CA SER A 178 -5.97 3.61 -7.71
C SER A 178 -6.41 4.57 -6.60
N LEU A 179 -6.51 5.86 -6.87
CA LEU A 179 -6.93 6.87 -5.90
C LEU A 179 -8.31 6.58 -5.27
N VAL A 180 -9.26 6.10 -6.06
CA VAL A 180 -10.60 5.76 -5.58
C VAL A 180 -10.57 4.52 -4.70
N THR A 181 -9.90 3.46 -5.13
CA THR A 181 -9.76 2.23 -4.35
C THR A 181 -8.95 2.44 -3.07
N ASP A 182 -7.87 3.21 -3.13
CA ASP A 182 -7.06 3.58 -1.98
C ASP A 182 -7.86 4.36 -0.94
N THR A 183 -8.72 5.28 -1.39
CA THR A 183 -9.61 6.03 -0.48
C THR A 183 -10.56 5.09 0.28
N LEU A 184 -11.14 4.11 -0.41
CA LEU A 184 -11.98 3.10 0.23
C LEU A 184 -11.18 2.25 1.22
N GLN A 185 -10.00 1.78 0.81
CA GLN A 185 -9.09 1.01 1.66
C GLN A 185 -8.64 1.80 2.90
N PHE A 186 -8.43 3.11 2.77
CA PHE A 186 -8.10 3.98 3.90
C PHE A 186 -9.19 3.95 4.98
N PHE A 187 -10.44 4.13 4.61
CA PHE A 187 -11.54 4.07 5.58
C PHE A 187 -11.70 2.68 6.19
N LEU A 188 -11.56 1.63 5.38
CA LEU A 188 -11.59 0.25 5.87
C LEU A 188 -10.44 0.00 6.85
N PHE A 189 -9.23 0.43 6.53
CA PHE A 189 -8.08 0.29 7.40
C PHE A 189 -8.27 1.03 8.73
N VAL A 190 -8.74 2.28 8.69
CA VAL A 190 -9.00 3.06 9.91
C VAL A 190 -10.05 2.37 10.78
N ALA A 191 -11.14 1.88 10.19
CA ALA A 191 -12.16 1.15 10.94
C ALA A 191 -11.60 -0.10 11.63
N VAL A 192 -10.84 -0.93 10.90
CA VAL A 192 -10.20 -2.14 11.46
C VAL A 192 -9.17 -1.77 12.54
N ALA A 193 -8.34 -0.76 12.29
CA ALA A 193 -7.33 -0.30 13.25
C ALA A 193 -7.98 0.18 14.56
N LEU A 194 -9.10 0.92 14.48
CA LEU A 194 -9.85 1.34 15.67
C LEU A 194 -10.40 0.14 16.44
N VAL A 195 -11.00 -0.84 15.75
CA VAL A 195 -11.50 -2.07 16.40
C VAL A 195 -10.35 -2.78 17.11
N VAL A 196 -9.20 -2.98 16.47
CA VAL A 196 -8.03 -3.62 17.07
C VAL A 196 -7.55 -2.84 18.31
N VAL A 197 -7.42 -1.51 18.21
CA VAL A 197 -7.00 -0.67 19.34
C VAL A 197 -7.98 -0.81 20.52
N PHE A 198 -9.29 -0.72 20.27
CA PHE A 198 -10.29 -0.85 21.33
C PHE A 198 -10.35 -2.24 21.96
N MET A 199 -9.98 -3.28 21.22
CA MET A 199 -9.93 -4.65 21.75
C MET A 199 -8.63 -4.94 22.50
N VAL A 200 -7.49 -4.45 22.00
CA VAL A 200 -6.16 -4.80 22.51
C VAL A 200 -5.74 -3.92 23.70
N VAL A 201 -5.94 -2.60 23.60
CA VAL A 201 -5.48 -1.66 24.65
C VAL A 201 -6.07 -1.96 26.05
N PRO A 202 -7.37 -2.31 26.20
CA PRO A 202 -7.89 -2.68 27.50
C PRO A 202 -7.39 -4.04 28.01
N ALA A 203 -7.01 -4.95 27.10
CA ALA A 203 -6.57 -6.30 27.46
C ALA A 203 -5.11 -6.35 27.94
N PHE A 204 -4.30 -5.35 27.56
CA PHE A 204 -2.87 -5.29 27.87
C PHE A 204 -2.53 -3.94 28.50
N PRO A 205 -2.32 -3.86 29.83
CA PRO A 205 -1.89 -2.64 30.52
C PRO A 205 -0.57 -2.10 29.93
N ILE A 206 -0.43 -0.79 29.85
CA ILE A 206 0.76 -0.13 29.28
C ILE A 206 2.05 -0.56 30.00
N ALA A 207 1.97 -0.91 31.29
CA ALA A 207 3.10 -1.41 32.07
C ALA A 207 3.69 -2.71 31.48
N ASP A 208 2.88 -3.58 30.88
CA ASP A 208 3.34 -4.85 30.32
C ASP A 208 4.16 -4.66 29.04
N TYR A 209 3.92 -3.57 28.31
CA TYR A 209 4.69 -3.22 27.12
C TYR A 209 6.11 -2.74 27.45
N ALA A 210 6.32 -2.16 28.63
CA ALA A 210 7.63 -1.69 29.07
C ALA A 210 8.53 -2.83 29.59
N THR A 211 7.93 -3.93 30.06
CA THR A 211 8.66 -5.07 30.62
C THR A 211 8.97 -6.16 29.60
N SER A 212 8.30 -6.18 28.47
CA SER A 212 8.54 -7.17 27.39
C SER A 212 9.81 -6.92 26.56
N SER A 213 10.57 -5.89 26.89
CA SER A 213 11.82 -5.49 26.21
C SER A 213 13.10 -5.98 26.91
N THR A 214 12.98 -6.86 27.91
CA THR A 214 14.06 -7.59 28.56
C THR A 214 13.94 -9.06 28.26
#